data_aa42354e1f4c679dfbf2b042f4b78b96
#
_entry.id   aa42354e1f4c679dfbf2b042f4b78b96
#
_cell.length_a   1.000
_cell.length_b   1.000
_cell.length_c   1.000
_cell.angle_alpha   90.00
_cell.angle_beta   90.00
_cell.angle_gamma   90.00
#
_symmetry.space_group_name_H-M   'P 1'
#
loop_
_entity.id
_entity.type
_entity.pdbx_description
1 polymer ?
#
loop_
_entity_poly.entity_id
_entity_poly.type
_entity_poly.pdbx_seq_one_letter_code
_entity_poly.pdbx_strand_id
1 'polypeptide(L)'
;AGGNTGITIRSGTSNTGNIFWSDATSGTDQYVGALEYHHSDNQFKFNISNTTRMTVDSTGDVTVSDGDLVIGTSGHGIDFSATANAGNSASMSSELLDDYEEGSWVPDMHDGSVTANSCSYTKVGRLVTIVGFLYSFTDNSTNDQVKIGGLPYAAAVHGVACGSVMYNNVSETNNTVLYMNSQSQLLQYGGDSGAFSQIRHNELNSS
;
A
#
# COMPACT_ATOMS: atom_id res chain seq x y z
N ALA A 1 -20.80 -44.67 -18.27
CA ALA A 1 -20.04 -44.78 -17.04
C ALA A 1 -19.21 -43.52 -16.86
N GLY A 2 -19.64 -42.59 -16.01
CA GLY A 2 -18.89 -41.40 -15.67
C GLY A 2 -18.21 -41.62 -14.32
N GLY A 3 -17.02 -42.20 -14.32
CA GLY A 3 -16.17 -42.28 -13.14
C GLY A 3 -15.02 -41.30 -13.23
N ASN A 4 -14.56 -40.74 -12.11
CA ASN A 4 -13.35 -39.94 -12.05
C ASN A 4 -12.17 -40.78 -12.46
N THR A 5 -11.30 -40.23 -13.32
CA THR A 5 -10.02 -40.83 -13.71
C THR A 5 -8.90 -39.98 -13.14
N GLY A 6 -7.81 -40.60 -12.67
CA GLY A 6 -6.72 -39.84 -12.07
C GLY A 6 -5.53 -40.76 -11.69
N ILE A 7 -4.51 -40.12 -11.14
CA ILE A 7 -3.35 -40.79 -10.55
C ILE A 7 -3.54 -40.80 -9.04
N THR A 8 -3.43 -41.96 -8.42
CA THR A 8 -3.42 -42.09 -6.96
C THR A 8 -1.99 -42.37 -6.52
N ILE A 9 -1.43 -41.45 -5.72
CA ILE A 9 -0.13 -41.69 -5.05
C ILE A 9 -0.44 -42.09 -3.60
N ARG A 10 -0.09 -43.31 -3.23
CA ARG A 10 -0.32 -43.83 -1.90
C ARG A 10 1.01 -43.98 -1.15
N SER A 11 1.08 -43.39 0.02
CA SER A 11 2.19 -43.59 0.96
C SER A 11 1.64 -43.88 2.37
N GLY A 12 2.52 -44.28 3.31
CA GLY A 12 2.10 -44.47 4.70
C GLY A 12 1.78 -43.18 5.41
N THR A 13 1.05 -43.27 6.52
CA THR A 13 0.54 -42.08 7.28
C THR A 13 1.63 -41.17 7.86
N SER A 14 2.88 -41.64 7.91
CA SER A 14 4.04 -40.85 8.36
C SER A 14 5.03 -40.56 7.22
N ASN A 15 4.65 -40.83 5.98
CA ASN A 15 5.50 -40.71 4.80
C ASN A 15 4.98 -39.61 3.87
N THR A 16 5.71 -39.35 2.79
CA THR A 16 5.34 -38.36 1.76
C THR A 16 4.91 -39.06 0.47
N GLY A 17 3.91 -38.49 -0.20
CA GLY A 17 3.58 -38.80 -1.59
C GLY A 17 4.15 -37.71 -2.47
N ASN A 18 4.94 -38.07 -3.50
CA ASN A 18 5.75 -37.07 -4.23
C ASN A 18 5.59 -37.17 -5.73
N ILE A 19 5.68 -36.05 -6.40
CA ILE A 19 5.97 -35.92 -7.83
C ILE A 19 7.26 -35.14 -7.95
N PHE A 20 8.28 -35.71 -8.58
CA PHE A 20 9.59 -35.08 -8.74
C PHE A 20 9.89 -34.68 -10.16
N TRP A 21 10.60 -33.57 -10.28
CA TRP A 21 11.31 -33.15 -11.51
C TRP A 21 12.80 -33.26 -11.20
N SER A 22 13.51 -33.99 -12.07
CA SER A 22 14.90 -34.37 -11.88
C SER A 22 15.71 -33.97 -13.12
N ASP A 23 16.89 -33.44 -12.91
CA ASP A 23 17.89 -33.20 -13.95
C ASP A 23 19.18 -34.05 -13.76
N ALA A 24 19.19 -34.93 -12.74
CA ALA A 24 20.29 -35.85 -12.48
C ALA A 24 19.79 -37.22 -12.09
N THR A 25 20.66 -38.23 -12.22
CA THR A 25 20.38 -39.62 -11.85
C THR A 25 20.83 -39.98 -10.42
N SER A 26 21.50 -39.07 -9.75
CA SER A 26 22.01 -39.26 -8.38
C SER A 26 22.20 -37.91 -7.66
N GLY A 27 22.29 -37.97 -6.34
CA GLY A 27 22.46 -36.77 -5.51
C GLY A 27 21.15 -36.01 -5.26
N THR A 28 21.26 -34.80 -4.78
CA THR A 28 20.12 -33.94 -4.46
C THR A 28 19.36 -33.44 -5.70
N ASP A 29 20.03 -33.37 -6.84
CA ASP A 29 19.45 -32.88 -8.09
C ASP A 29 18.42 -33.85 -8.71
N GLN A 30 18.31 -35.09 -8.13
CA GLN A 30 17.19 -35.99 -8.42
C GLN A 30 15.83 -35.41 -8.01
N TYR A 31 15.80 -34.42 -7.14
CA TYR A 31 14.60 -33.84 -6.52
C TYR A 31 14.55 -32.32 -6.63
N VAL A 32 15.20 -31.78 -7.66
CA VAL A 32 15.38 -30.34 -7.82
C VAL A 32 14.05 -29.56 -7.83
N GLY A 33 13.00 -30.19 -8.38
CA GLY A 33 11.62 -29.72 -8.27
C GLY A 33 10.74 -30.81 -7.66
N ALA A 34 9.84 -30.45 -6.73
CA ALA A 34 8.92 -31.41 -6.16
C ALA A 34 7.57 -30.79 -5.79
N LEU A 35 6.53 -31.59 -5.99
CA LEU A 35 5.24 -31.43 -5.35
C LEU A 35 5.06 -32.60 -4.37
N GLU A 36 4.97 -32.26 -3.10
CA GLU A 36 4.96 -33.26 -2.01
C GLU A 36 3.70 -33.10 -1.17
N TYR A 37 3.09 -34.22 -0.79
CA TYR A 37 2.08 -34.27 0.26
C TYR A 37 2.64 -35.00 1.47
N HIS A 38 2.78 -34.33 2.57
CA HIS A 38 3.27 -34.85 3.85
C HIS A 38 2.11 -35.33 4.67
N HIS A 39 1.96 -36.64 4.83
CA HIS A 39 0.87 -37.25 5.61
C HIS A 39 1.00 -37.02 7.12
N SER A 40 2.21 -36.80 7.65
CA SER A 40 2.44 -36.57 9.07
C SER A 40 1.81 -35.29 9.61
N ASP A 41 1.78 -34.27 8.80
CA ASP A 41 1.30 -32.92 9.14
C ASP A 41 0.19 -32.43 8.19
N ASN A 42 -0.20 -33.27 7.22
CA ASN A 42 -1.23 -33.01 6.24
C ASN A 42 -0.99 -31.70 5.45
N GLN A 43 0.21 -31.54 4.91
CA GLN A 43 0.63 -30.37 4.15
C GLN A 43 1.00 -30.71 2.72
N PHE A 44 0.60 -29.86 1.78
CA PHE A 44 1.25 -29.76 0.47
C PHE A 44 2.47 -28.86 0.55
N LYS A 45 3.57 -29.28 -0.09
CA LYS A 45 4.81 -28.48 -0.24
C LYS A 45 5.20 -28.41 -1.71
N PHE A 46 5.57 -27.22 -2.12
CA PHE A 46 6.09 -26.90 -3.45
C PHE A 46 7.58 -26.57 -3.30
N ASN A 47 8.42 -27.47 -3.82
CA ASN A 47 9.87 -27.33 -3.71
C ASN A 47 10.47 -26.89 -5.05
N ILE A 48 11.35 -25.93 -5.03
CA ILE A 48 12.16 -25.47 -6.15
C ILE A 48 13.62 -25.42 -5.67
N SER A 49 14.53 -25.98 -6.45
CA SER A 49 15.94 -26.08 -6.11
C SER A 49 16.18 -26.70 -4.72
N ASN A 50 15.50 -27.81 -4.45
CA ASN A 50 15.55 -28.55 -3.18
C ASN A 50 15.12 -27.73 -1.94
N THR A 51 14.38 -26.66 -2.12
CA THR A 51 13.91 -25.78 -1.04
C THR A 51 12.40 -25.60 -1.14
N THR A 52 11.69 -25.72 -0.02
CA THR A 52 10.27 -25.42 0.03
C THR A 52 10.03 -23.93 -0.17
N ARG A 53 9.29 -23.59 -1.22
CA ARG A 53 8.94 -22.20 -1.55
C ARG A 53 7.51 -21.83 -1.15
N MET A 54 6.60 -22.80 -1.19
CA MET A 54 5.21 -22.59 -0.80
C MET A 54 4.68 -23.82 -0.08
N THR A 55 3.83 -23.61 0.90
CA THR A 55 3.07 -24.67 1.59
C THR A 55 1.59 -24.34 1.61
N VAL A 56 0.74 -25.39 1.61
CA VAL A 56 -0.66 -25.31 2.01
C VAL A 56 -0.85 -26.31 3.14
N ASP A 57 -1.21 -25.80 4.31
CA ASP A 57 -1.29 -26.64 5.51
C ASP A 57 -2.69 -27.25 5.72
N SER A 58 -2.85 -28.01 6.81
CA SER A 58 -4.08 -28.74 7.13
C SER A 58 -5.26 -27.81 7.48
N THR A 59 -5.01 -26.52 7.78
CA THR A 59 -6.03 -25.50 8.04
C THR A 59 -6.43 -24.73 6.79
N GLY A 60 -5.67 -24.92 5.71
CA GLY A 60 -5.86 -24.23 4.42
C GLY A 60 -5.02 -22.97 4.28
N ASP A 61 -4.13 -22.66 5.23
CA ASP A 61 -3.27 -21.51 5.14
C ASP A 61 -2.18 -21.70 4.07
N VAL A 62 -1.98 -20.69 3.25
CA VAL A 62 -0.95 -20.66 2.21
C VAL A 62 0.23 -19.82 2.69
N THR A 63 1.41 -20.42 2.80
CA THR A 63 2.65 -19.72 3.15
C THR A 63 3.59 -19.69 1.95
N VAL A 64 4.06 -18.48 1.57
CA VAL A 64 5.23 -18.29 0.70
C VAL A 64 6.44 -18.14 1.59
N SER A 65 7.35 -19.12 1.58
CA SER A 65 8.44 -19.23 2.58
C SER A 65 9.62 -18.28 2.27
N ASP A 66 9.85 -18.01 0.98
CA ASP A 66 10.98 -17.19 0.52
C ASP A 66 10.64 -16.69 -0.89
N GLY A 67 10.45 -15.38 -1.02
CA GLY A 67 9.98 -14.69 -2.21
C GLY A 67 8.65 -13.97 -2.00
N ASP A 68 8.18 -13.33 -3.03
CA ASP A 68 6.98 -12.48 -3.03
C ASP A 68 5.81 -13.17 -3.73
N LEU A 69 4.58 -12.82 -3.33
CA LEU A 69 3.40 -13.07 -4.14
C LEU A 69 3.25 -11.92 -5.14
N VAL A 70 3.66 -12.15 -6.40
CA VAL A 70 3.62 -11.13 -7.44
C VAL A 70 2.30 -11.18 -8.20
N ILE A 71 1.54 -10.10 -8.13
CA ILE A 71 0.36 -9.88 -8.97
C ILE A 71 0.81 -9.09 -10.19
N GLY A 72 1.08 -9.79 -11.31
CA GLY A 72 1.78 -9.24 -12.48
C GLY A 72 0.92 -8.42 -13.44
N THR A 73 -0.38 -8.26 -13.19
CA THR A 73 -1.28 -7.57 -14.12
C THR A 73 -2.07 -6.49 -13.38
N SER A 74 -2.11 -5.28 -13.95
CA SER A 74 -2.89 -4.16 -13.41
C SER A 74 -4.39 -4.51 -13.31
N GLY A 75 -5.02 -4.09 -12.22
CA GLY A 75 -6.43 -4.39 -11.94
C GLY A 75 -6.68 -5.78 -11.35
N HIS A 76 -5.61 -6.52 -11.03
CA HIS A 76 -5.68 -7.78 -10.30
C HIS A 76 -4.99 -7.62 -8.95
N GLY A 77 -5.47 -8.33 -7.92
CA GLY A 77 -4.98 -8.23 -6.56
C GLY A 77 -5.54 -9.33 -5.66
N ILE A 78 -5.62 -9.07 -4.37
CA ILE A 78 -6.25 -9.96 -3.41
C ILE A 78 -7.74 -9.60 -3.31
N ASP A 79 -8.60 -10.55 -3.62
CA ASP A 79 -10.05 -10.39 -3.63
C ASP A 79 -10.64 -10.91 -2.31
N PHE A 80 -11.34 -10.05 -1.59
CA PHE A 80 -12.05 -10.35 -0.33
C PHE A 80 -13.57 -10.46 -0.51
N SER A 81 -14.09 -10.47 -1.74
CA SER A 81 -15.52 -10.45 -2.03
C SER A 81 -16.30 -11.68 -1.53
N ALA A 82 -15.59 -12.74 -1.14
CA ALA A 82 -16.19 -13.91 -0.50
C ALA A 82 -16.54 -13.70 0.98
N THR A 83 -16.11 -12.60 1.59
CA THR A 83 -16.45 -12.27 2.98
C THR A 83 -17.79 -11.54 3.05
N ALA A 84 -18.48 -11.63 4.21
CA ALA A 84 -19.75 -10.94 4.37
C ALA A 84 -19.54 -9.42 4.48
N ASN A 85 -20.28 -8.65 3.70
CA ASN A 85 -20.25 -7.19 3.73
C ASN A 85 -20.72 -6.63 5.08
N ALA A 86 -20.23 -5.44 5.44
CA ALA A 86 -20.78 -4.69 6.55
C ALA A 86 -22.27 -4.41 6.31
N GLY A 87 -23.12 -4.77 7.29
CA GLY A 87 -24.55 -4.50 7.23
C GLY A 87 -24.89 -2.99 7.26
N ASN A 88 -26.15 -2.66 7.03
CA ASN A 88 -26.73 -1.32 7.16
C ASN A 88 -26.20 -0.25 6.16
N SER A 89 -26.84 -0.15 5.02
CA SER A 89 -26.74 1.00 4.10
C SER A 89 -25.31 1.30 3.56
N ALA A 90 -24.31 0.50 3.89
CA ALA A 90 -23.02 0.59 3.26
C ALA A 90 -23.10 0.01 1.83
N SER A 91 -22.72 0.80 0.85
CA SER A 91 -22.55 0.33 -0.51
C SER A 91 -21.09 0.00 -0.75
N MET A 92 -20.78 -1.28 -0.88
CA MET A 92 -19.43 -1.74 -1.25
C MET A 92 -19.18 -1.45 -2.72
N SER A 93 -18.11 -0.77 -3.05
CA SER A 93 -17.73 -0.48 -4.44
C SER A 93 -16.66 -1.44 -4.96
N SER A 94 -15.85 -2.02 -4.08
CA SER A 94 -14.82 -3.01 -4.40
C SER A 94 -14.30 -3.67 -3.12
N GLU A 95 -14.01 -4.94 -3.18
CA GLU A 95 -13.31 -5.71 -2.14
C GLU A 95 -11.98 -6.27 -2.67
N LEU A 96 -11.56 -5.81 -3.84
CA LEU A 96 -10.28 -6.12 -4.45
C LEU A 96 -9.21 -5.14 -3.95
N LEU A 97 -8.17 -5.65 -3.32
CA LEU A 97 -6.94 -4.91 -3.02
C LEU A 97 -5.97 -5.11 -4.19
N ASP A 98 -6.03 -4.21 -5.15
CA ASP A 98 -5.32 -4.30 -6.44
C ASP A 98 -4.21 -3.26 -6.62
N ASP A 99 -4.03 -2.37 -5.63
CA ASP A 99 -3.13 -1.24 -5.78
C ASP A 99 -2.43 -0.89 -4.46
N TYR A 100 -1.14 -1.16 -4.43
CA TYR A 100 -0.22 -0.72 -3.39
C TYR A 100 0.98 -0.05 -4.05
N GLU A 101 1.32 1.15 -3.62
CA GLU A 101 2.42 1.92 -4.17
C GLU A 101 3.07 2.78 -3.09
N GLU A 102 4.38 2.84 -3.11
CA GLU A 102 5.19 3.76 -2.30
C GLU A 102 6.10 4.55 -3.22
N GLY A 103 6.32 5.81 -2.87
CA GLY A 103 7.19 6.65 -3.66
C GLY A 103 7.52 7.97 -2.99
N SER A 104 8.23 8.80 -3.73
CA SER A 104 8.50 10.18 -3.35
C SER A 104 7.68 11.14 -4.20
N TRP A 105 7.40 12.33 -3.67
CA TRP A 105 6.75 13.39 -4.38
C TRP A 105 7.54 14.69 -4.25
N VAL A 106 7.34 15.60 -5.19
CA VAL A 106 8.03 16.89 -5.22
C VAL A 106 6.99 17.99 -4.98
N PRO A 107 6.98 18.60 -3.79
CA PRO A 107 6.12 19.75 -3.53
C PRO A 107 6.39 20.90 -4.50
N ASP A 108 5.32 21.53 -4.95
CA ASP A 108 5.33 22.75 -5.76
C ASP A 108 4.52 23.82 -5.05
N MET A 109 4.94 25.06 -5.16
CA MET A 109 4.22 26.20 -4.61
C MET A 109 3.51 26.95 -5.72
N HIS A 110 2.28 27.38 -5.46
CA HIS A 110 1.57 28.23 -6.43
C HIS A 110 2.27 29.59 -6.57
N ASP A 111 2.75 30.12 -5.47
CA ASP A 111 3.47 31.39 -5.41
C ASP A 111 4.82 31.16 -4.73
N GLY A 112 5.91 31.62 -5.36
CA GLY A 112 7.27 31.40 -4.90
C GLY A 112 7.75 29.96 -5.11
N SER A 113 8.70 29.56 -4.28
CA SER A 113 9.24 28.20 -4.24
C SER A 113 9.52 27.76 -2.80
N VAL A 114 9.73 26.48 -2.60
CA VAL A 114 10.01 25.88 -1.30
C VAL A 114 11.12 24.85 -1.43
N THR A 115 11.93 24.72 -0.41
CA THR A 115 12.82 23.57 -0.27
C THR A 115 12.08 22.47 0.47
N ALA A 116 12.20 21.25 -0.03
CA ALA A 116 11.52 20.11 0.53
C ALA A 116 12.49 18.98 0.87
N ASN A 117 12.19 18.23 1.92
CA ASN A 117 12.96 17.07 2.34
C ASN A 117 12.02 15.97 2.81
N SER A 118 12.45 14.71 2.64
CA SER A 118 11.71 13.53 3.12
C SER A 118 10.25 13.47 2.66
N CYS A 119 9.99 13.88 1.42
CA CYS A 119 8.66 13.86 0.85
C CYS A 119 8.38 12.49 0.25
N SER A 120 7.49 11.74 0.89
CA SER A 120 7.08 10.41 0.46
C SER A 120 5.58 10.23 0.51
N TYR A 121 5.10 9.23 -0.19
CA TYR A 121 3.71 8.81 -0.13
C TYR A 121 3.59 7.29 -0.06
N THR A 122 2.47 6.85 0.47
CA THR A 122 2.00 5.47 0.42
C THR A 122 0.56 5.45 -0.06
N LYS A 123 0.27 4.61 -1.03
CA LYS A 123 -1.09 4.38 -1.55
C LYS A 123 -1.51 2.95 -1.25
N VAL A 124 -2.70 2.78 -0.69
CA VAL A 124 -3.32 1.47 -0.48
C VAL A 124 -4.75 1.55 -1.03
N GLY A 125 -4.97 0.92 -2.16
CA GLY A 125 -6.22 1.06 -2.89
C GLY A 125 -6.52 2.54 -3.21
N ARG A 126 -7.55 3.10 -2.61
CA ARG A 126 -7.96 4.51 -2.83
C ARG A 126 -7.42 5.49 -1.78
N LEU A 127 -6.82 4.99 -0.71
CA LEU A 127 -6.23 5.82 0.33
C LEU A 127 -4.80 6.19 -0.04
N VAL A 128 -4.52 7.50 -0.08
CA VAL A 128 -3.18 8.04 -0.27
C VAL A 128 -2.77 8.80 0.98
N THR A 129 -1.68 8.39 1.58
CA THR A 129 -1.04 9.11 2.69
C THR A 129 0.22 9.78 2.18
N ILE A 130 0.35 11.08 2.43
CA ILE A 130 1.56 11.85 2.08
C ILE A 130 2.20 12.41 3.33
N VAL A 131 3.52 12.46 3.33
CA VAL A 131 4.33 13.14 4.34
C VAL A 131 5.38 14.00 3.65
N GLY A 132 5.83 15.07 4.31
CA GLY A 132 6.90 15.93 3.79
C GLY A 132 7.31 16.99 4.79
N PHE A 133 8.57 17.42 4.69
CA PHE A 133 9.11 18.54 5.42
C PHE A 133 9.45 19.66 4.45
N LEU A 134 8.80 20.81 4.60
CA LEU A 134 8.95 21.98 3.74
C LEU A 134 9.55 23.14 4.53
N TYR A 135 10.52 23.83 3.94
CA TYR A 135 11.23 24.94 4.57
C TYR A 135 11.79 25.92 3.52
N SER A 136 12.31 27.05 3.95
CA SER A 136 12.89 28.08 3.09
C SER A 136 11.92 28.53 1.99
N PHE A 137 10.73 28.97 2.40
CA PHE A 137 9.78 29.57 1.49
C PHE A 137 10.33 30.87 0.94
N THR A 138 10.34 31.03 -0.39
CA THR A 138 10.90 32.24 -1.03
C THR A 138 9.92 33.40 -1.05
N ASP A 139 8.62 33.12 -1.11
CA ASP A 139 7.59 34.13 -0.87
C ASP A 139 7.16 34.09 0.60
N ASN A 140 7.43 35.16 1.32
CA ASN A 140 7.06 35.38 2.72
C ASN A 140 6.54 36.80 2.94
N SER A 141 6.12 37.49 1.89
CA SER A 141 5.74 38.90 1.91
C SER A 141 4.36 39.18 1.31
N THR A 142 3.85 38.31 0.45
CA THR A 142 2.54 38.49 -0.17
C THR A 142 1.40 38.11 0.75
N ASN A 143 0.22 38.67 0.47
CA ASN A 143 -1.00 38.38 1.20
C ASN A 143 -1.78 37.20 0.56
N ASP A 144 -1.13 36.44 -0.31
CA ASP A 144 -1.73 35.28 -0.97
C ASP A 144 -1.72 34.08 -0.05
N GLN A 145 -2.70 33.20 -0.23
CA GLN A 145 -2.81 31.98 0.57
C GLN A 145 -1.70 31.01 0.23
N VAL A 146 -1.13 30.36 1.24
CA VAL A 146 -0.17 29.24 1.06
C VAL A 146 -0.87 28.05 0.41
N LYS A 147 -0.44 27.68 -0.78
CA LYS A 147 -0.95 26.55 -1.57
C LYS A 147 0.18 25.66 -1.97
N ILE A 148 0.07 24.38 -1.59
CA ILE A 148 1.06 23.35 -1.88
C ILE A 148 0.50 22.45 -2.97
N GLY A 149 1.16 22.41 -4.12
CA GLY A 149 0.90 21.54 -5.25
C GLY A 149 1.87 20.37 -5.34
N GLY A 150 1.99 19.80 -6.54
CA GLY A 150 2.90 18.69 -6.82
C GLY A 150 2.49 17.36 -6.17
N LEU A 151 1.23 17.25 -5.77
CA LEU A 151 0.72 16.03 -5.12
C LEU A 151 0.86 14.80 -6.04
N PRO A 152 1.21 13.61 -5.50
CA PRO A 152 1.42 12.41 -6.31
C PRO A 152 0.14 11.93 -7.01
N TYR A 153 -1.02 12.24 -6.43
CA TYR A 153 -2.34 11.91 -6.98
C TYR A 153 -3.31 13.07 -6.82
N ALA A 154 -4.20 13.21 -7.78
CA ALA A 154 -5.35 14.09 -7.65
C ALA A 154 -6.38 13.48 -6.69
N ALA A 155 -6.97 14.29 -5.82
CA ALA A 155 -8.08 13.83 -4.99
C ALA A 155 -9.31 13.57 -5.85
N ALA A 156 -10.07 12.53 -5.49
CA ALA A 156 -11.30 12.18 -6.21
C ALA A 156 -12.36 13.30 -6.14
N VAL A 157 -12.40 14.02 -5.02
CA VAL A 157 -13.29 15.17 -4.78
C VAL A 157 -12.57 16.22 -3.94
N HIS A 158 -12.93 17.49 -4.10
CA HIS A 158 -12.42 18.56 -3.24
C HIS A 158 -13.10 18.57 -1.87
N GLY A 159 -12.43 19.10 -0.88
CA GLY A 159 -12.97 19.29 0.46
C GLY A 159 -12.96 18.08 1.38
N VAL A 160 -12.25 17.01 1.03
CA VAL A 160 -12.25 15.75 1.79
C VAL A 160 -10.90 15.33 2.35
N ALA A 161 -9.82 15.99 2.00
CA ALA A 161 -8.53 15.68 2.57
C ALA A 161 -8.33 16.48 3.85
N CYS A 162 -7.83 15.86 4.87
CA CYS A 162 -7.39 16.51 6.09
C CYS A 162 -6.04 15.96 6.51
N GLY A 163 -5.21 16.84 7.03
CA GLY A 163 -3.90 16.51 7.55
C GLY A 163 -3.56 17.41 8.72
N SER A 164 -2.56 17.01 9.49
CA SER A 164 -1.95 17.83 10.53
C SER A 164 -0.67 18.45 10.01
N VAL A 165 -0.40 19.67 10.44
CA VAL A 165 0.85 20.39 10.15
C VAL A 165 1.48 20.76 11.48
N MET A 166 2.77 20.53 11.60
CA MET A 166 3.58 21.06 12.68
C MET A 166 4.41 22.23 12.14
N TYR A 167 4.21 23.40 12.68
CA TYR A 167 4.99 24.58 12.35
C TYR A 167 6.03 24.91 13.37
N ASN A 168 7.17 25.38 12.89
CA ASN A 168 8.22 25.89 13.75
C ASN A 168 8.28 27.45 13.74
N ASN A 169 7.80 28.10 12.70
CA ASN A 169 7.98 29.53 12.49
C ASN A 169 6.79 30.16 11.75
N VAL A 170 5.60 30.12 12.34
CA VAL A 170 4.44 30.88 11.87
C VAL A 170 3.95 31.78 13.00
N SER A 171 3.59 33.01 12.68
CA SER A 171 3.12 33.99 13.67
C SER A 171 1.78 33.64 14.29
N GLU A 172 0.96 32.87 13.58
CA GLU A 172 -0.34 32.39 14.05
C GLU A 172 -0.18 30.98 14.66
N THR A 173 -0.50 30.85 15.94
CA THR A 173 -0.17 29.64 16.74
C THR A 173 -1.34 28.70 16.98
N ASN A 174 -2.50 28.92 16.38
CA ASN A 174 -3.69 28.13 16.67
C ASN A 174 -3.97 27.08 15.60
N ASN A 175 -4.32 25.87 16.03
CA ASN A 175 -4.78 24.72 15.27
C ASN A 175 -4.74 24.82 13.74
N THR A 176 -3.66 24.35 13.14
CA THR A 176 -3.52 24.37 11.70
C THR A 176 -4.03 23.08 11.08
N VAL A 177 -4.79 23.20 10.02
CA VAL A 177 -5.31 22.06 9.25
C VAL A 177 -4.94 22.21 7.78
N LEU A 178 -4.76 21.08 7.12
CA LEU A 178 -4.66 21.00 5.67
C LEU A 178 -6.04 20.70 5.08
N TYR A 179 -6.38 21.42 4.02
CA TYR A 179 -7.63 21.26 3.31
C TYR A 179 -7.37 21.13 1.81
N MET A 180 -8.01 20.19 1.15
CA MET A 180 -7.93 20.01 -0.29
C MET A 180 -8.96 20.90 -0.99
N ASN A 181 -8.52 22.00 -1.62
CA ASN A 181 -9.41 22.92 -2.32
C ASN A 181 -9.74 22.44 -3.73
N SER A 182 -8.78 21.84 -4.38
CA SER A 182 -8.92 21.31 -5.73
C SER A 182 -8.31 19.90 -5.75
N GLN A 183 -8.47 19.21 -6.83
CA GLN A 183 -7.95 17.85 -6.98
C GLN A 183 -6.42 17.74 -6.85
N SER A 184 -5.69 18.86 -6.82
CA SER A 184 -4.22 18.88 -6.88
C SER A 184 -3.52 19.83 -5.91
N GLN A 185 -4.24 20.54 -5.04
CA GLN A 185 -3.62 21.52 -4.13
C GLN A 185 -4.10 21.35 -2.69
N LEU A 186 -3.16 21.40 -1.76
CA LEU A 186 -3.40 21.52 -0.33
C LEU A 186 -3.38 23.00 0.06
N LEU A 187 -4.41 23.44 0.72
CA LEU A 187 -4.53 24.75 1.32
C LEU A 187 -4.34 24.65 2.84
N GLN A 188 -3.74 25.67 3.40
CA GLN A 188 -3.53 25.75 4.83
C GLN A 188 -4.52 26.73 5.46
N TYR A 189 -5.11 26.30 6.58
CA TYR A 189 -6.01 27.11 7.39
C TYR A 189 -5.59 27.06 8.87
N GLY A 190 -5.57 28.22 9.50
CA GLY A 190 -5.49 28.36 10.95
C GLY A 190 -6.87 28.50 11.56
N GLY A 191 -7.08 27.99 12.78
CA GLY A 191 -8.29 28.19 13.53
C GLY A 191 -8.05 29.18 14.67
N ASP A 192 -8.77 30.30 14.70
CA ASP A 192 -8.82 31.24 15.82
C ASP A 192 -10.27 31.59 16.14
N SER A 193 -10.59 31.58 17.45
CA SER A 193 -11.88 32.09 17.97
C SER A 193 -13.14 31.50 17.28
N GLY A 194 -13.07 30.26 16.78
CA GLY A 194 -14.21 29.55 16.18
C GLY A 194 -14.40 29.78 14.68
N ALA A 195 -13.45 30.45 14.02
CA ALA A 195 -13.41 30.60 12.57
C ALA A 195 -12.10 30.07 12.01
N PHE A 196 -12.14 29.53 10.79
CA PHE A 196 -10.94 29.19 10.04
C PHE A 196 -10.50 30.37 9.19
N SER A 197 -9.22 30.77 9.29
CA SER A 197 -8.57 31.76 8.44
C SER A 197 -7.54 31.07 7.54
N GLN A 198 -7.34 31.64 6.35
CA GLN A 198 -6.30 31.16 5.43
C GLN A 198 -4.92 31.52 5.98
N ILE A 199 -4.00 30.60 5.99
CA ILE A 199 -2.58 30.92 6.22
C ILE A 199 -2.02 31.56 4.96
N ARG A 200 -1.38 32.73 5.12
CA ARG A 200 -0.85 33.57 4.05
C ARG A 200 0.67 33.56 4.05
N HIS A 201 1.26 33.87 2.89
CA HIS A 201 2.72 33.88 2.73
C HIS A 201 3.42 34.85 3.67
N ASN A 202 2.82 36.04 3.94
CA ASN A 202 3.37 37.03 4.87
C ASN A 202 3.30 36.64 6.36
N GLU A 203 2.63 35.53 6.69
CA GLU A 203 2.59 34.93 8.02
C GLU A 203 3.69 33.88 8.21
N LEU A 204 4.34 33.45 7.13
CA LEU A 204 5.51 32.56 7.17
C LEU A 204 6.73 33.38 7.61
N ASN A 205 7.23 33.14 8.81
CA ASN A 205 8.43 33.80 9.27
C ASN A 205 9.65 33.31 8.48
N SER A 206 10.43 34.23 7.95
CA SER A 206 11.74 33.93 7.38
C SER A 206 12.69 33.53 8.50
N SER A 207 13.15 32.30 8.54
CA SER A 207 14.26 31.82 9.36
C SER A 207 15.53 31.74 8.56
#